data_46136b44721f8743aef2929c4c06638b
#
_entry.id   46136b44721f8743aef2929c4c06638b
#
_cell.length_a   1.000
_cell.length_b   1.000
_cell.length_c   1.000
_cell.angle_alpha   90.00
_cell.angle_beta   90.00
_cell.angle_gamma   90.00
#
_symmetry.space_group_name_H-M   'P 1'
#
loop_
_entity.id
_entity.type
_entity.pdbx_description
1 polymer ?
#
loop_
_entity_poly.entity_id
_entity_poly.type
_entity_poly.pdbx_seq_one_letter_code
_entity_poly.pdbx_strand_id
1 'polypeptide(L)'
;CVRAVFPPPTHPTHARQTEESVSTKSTTATADYGAKDIQVLEGLDPVRKRPGMYIGSTGLAGLHHLIWEVVDRVVDEAMAGHCDRIGITLLADGSCRVDDNGRGIPVDPYPSGPHKGKSAAEVVLTVLHAGGKFGGEGYKVSGGLHGVGVSVVNALSQRVHLQIDRGGKRWEMEFTNGGKPVSKLAIVGDTPARGRKTGTTVTFLPDPTIFASEGTEFVARTVLERLQTMAFLNRGLEIAFADERPGREQQVTFQYKGGIVDFVKHLNQSKEALFSKVAHYEDEDEGQMLDIAIQWNTGYHEGIHG
;
A
#
# COMPACT_ATOMS: atom_id res chain seq x y z
N CYS A 1 -24.36 -8.37 -22.77
CA CYS A 1 -24.05 -7.19 -23.60
C CYS A 1 -25.34 -6.56 -24.08
N VAL A 2 -25.68 -5.38 -23.58
CA VAL A 2 -26.78 -4.57 -24.17
C VAL A 2 -26.12 -3.27 -24.66
N ARG A 3 -26.14 -3.09 -25.98
CA ARG A 3 -25.59 -1.91 -26.67
C ARG A 3 -26.73 -0.90 -26.82
N ALA A 4 -26.69 0.21 -26.10
CA ALA A 4 -27.61 1.32 -26.31
C ALA A 4 -27.07 2.22 -27.45
N VAL A 5 -27.89 2.42 -28.48
CA VAL A 5 -27.62 3.36 -29.59
C VAL A 5 -28.42 4.61 -29.33
N PHE A 6 -27.77 5.75 -29.21
CA PHE A 6 -28.40 7.06 -29.13
C PHE A 6 -28.42 7.73 -30.50
N PRO A 7 -29.53 8.37 -30.90
CA PRO A 7 -29.61 9.15 -32.15
C PRO A 7 -28.88 10.49 -31.99
N PRO A 8 -28.40 11.09 -33.10
CA PRO A 8 -27.68 12.37 -33.08
C PRO A 8 -28.61 13.57 -32.82
N PRO A 9 -28.09 14.63 -32.17
CA PRO A 9 -28.88 15.82 -31.88
C PRO A 9 -29.16 16.65 -33.15
N THR A 10 -30.43 17.05 -33.29
CA THR A 10 -30.92 17.95 -34.34
C THR A 10 -30.54 19.41 -34.02
N HIS A 11 -29.93 20.09 -34.99
CA HIS A 11 -29.64 21.52 -34.95
C HIS A 11 -30.91 22.36 -35.15
N PRO A 12 -31.12 23.44 -34.42
CA PRO A 12 -32.09 24.49 -34.79
C PRO A 12 -31.45 25.53 -35.63
N THR A 13 -32.23 25.98 -36.62
CA THR A 13 -31.95 26.90 -37.69
C THR A 13 -31.84 28.38 -37.23
N HIS A 14 -31.01 29.13 -37.93
CA HIS A 14 -30.70 30.55 -37.86
C HIS A 14 -31.85 31.51 -37.47
N ALA A 15 -31.53 32.45 -36.57
CA ALA A 15 -32.09 33.79 -36.56
C ALA A 15 -30.94 34.81 -36.62
N ARG A 16 -30.99 35.65 -37.66
CA ARG A 16 -30.10 36.79 -37.90
C ARG A 16 -30.37 37.85 -36.83
N GLN A 17 -29.34 38.31 -36.12
CA GLN A 17 -29.37 39.60 -35.40
C GLN A 17 -28.08 40.36 -35.71
N THR A 18 -28.30 41.63 -35.92
CA THR A 18 -27.50 42.70 -36.38
C THR A 18 -26.21 42.95 -35.59
N GLU A 19 -25.14 43.25 -36.29
CA GLU A 19 -23.85 43.67 -35.79
C GLU A 19 -23.93 45.03 -35.06
N GLU A 20 -23.59 45.05 -33.78
CA GLU A 20 -23.04 46.23 -33.11
C GLU A 20 -21.58 45.96 -32.74
N SER A 21 -20.72 46.72 -33.38
CA SER A 21 -19.27 46.70 -33.17
C SER A 21 -18.90 47.32 -31.84
N VAL A 22 -18.63 46.48 -30.83
CA VAL A 22 -17.91 46.92 -29.63
C VAL A 22 -16.47 46.45 -29.75
N SER A 23 -15.58 47.39 -30.07
CA SER A 23 -14.15 47.24 -30.06
C SER A 23 -13.67 47.07 -28.61
N THR A 24 -13.57 45.86 -28.11
CA THR A 24 -12.77 45.54 -26.93
C THR A 24 -11.41 45.01 -27.37
N LYS A 25 -10.37 45.81 -27.17
CA LYS A 25 -8.98 45.37 -27.21
C LYS A 25 -8.77 44.33 -26.09
N SER A 26 -8.97 43.06 -26.41
CA SER A 26 -8.50 41.96 -25.61
C SER A 26 -7.01 41.76 -25.89
N THR A 27 -6.16 42.35 -25.07
CA THR A 27 -4.75 41.97 -24.96
C THR A 27 -4.70 40.63 -24.16
N THR A 28 -5.03 39.53 -24.82
CA THR A 28 -4.57 38.21 -24.37
C THR A 28 -3.08 38.13 -24.60
N ALA A 29 -2.31 38.49 -23.59
CA ALA A 29 -0.92 38.06 -23.52
C ALA A 29 -0.94 36.53 -23.50
N THR A 30 -0.71 35.91 -24.66
CA THR A 30 -0.35 34.51 -24.77
C THR A 30 0.96 34.38 -24.01
N ALA A 31 0.89 33.89 -22.74
CA ALA A 31 2.08 33.49 -22.01
C ALA A 31 2.82 32.51 -22.90
N ASP A 32 4.01 32.86 -23.32
CA ASP A 32 4.87 32.06 -24.18
C ASP A 32 5.25 30.79 -23.38
N TYR A 33 4.52 29.66 -23.62
CA TYR A 33 4.76 28.38 -22.99
C TYR A 33 6.05 27.79 -23.57
N GLY A 34 7.12 27.81 -22.79
CA GLY A 34 8.43 27.35 -23.19
C GLY A 34 9.04 26.34 -22.22
N ALA A 35 10.24 25.87 -22.51
CA ALA A 35 10.95 24.89 -21.69
C ALA A 35 11.13 25.32 -20.22
N LYS A 36 11.17 26.60 -19.91
CA LYS A 36 11.23 27.17 -18.57
C LYS A 36 9.97 26.90 -17.72
N ASP A 37 8.83 26.61 -18.38
CA ASP A 37 7.56 26.34 -17.71
C ASP A 37 7.37 24.85 -17.42
N ILE A 38 8.30 24.00 -17.90
CA ILE A 38 8.33 22.56 -17.63
C ILE A 38 9.17 22.32 -16.40
N GLN A 39 8.52 21.94 -15.31
CA GLN A 39 9.19 21.57 -14.05
C GLN A 39 9.48 20.08 -14.01
N VAL A 40 10.75 19.69 -13.92
CA VAL A 40 11.18 18.32 -13.65
C VAL A 40 11.25 18.13 -12.14
N LEU A 41 10.57 17.09 -11.64
CA LEU A 41 10.60 16.70 -10.22
C LEU A 41 11.48 15.45 -10.07
N GLU A 42 12.33 15.43 -9.06
CA GLU A 42 13.26 14.34 -8.79
C GLU A 42 12.96 13.66 -7.45
N GLY A 43 13.45 12.43 -7.28
CA GLY A 43 13.34 11.68 -6.03
C GLY A 43 11.89 11.44 -5.59
N LEU A 44 11.54 11.86 -4.38
CA LEU A 44 10.21 11.71 -3.79
C LEU A 44 9.31 12.97 -3.93
N ASP A 45 9.81 14.05 -4.50
CA ASP A 45 9.04 15.30 -4.69
C ASP A 45 7.76 15.12 -5.53
N PRO A 46 7.73 14.28 -6.61
CA PRO A 46 6.50 13.99 -7.35
C PRO A 46 5.39 13.45 -6.46
N VAL A 47 5.72 12.56 -5.50
CA VAL A 47 4.76 11.95 -4.57
C VAL A 47 4.15 13.02 -3.66
N ARG A 48 4.97 13.88 -3.08
CA ARG A 48 4.50 14.96 -2.19
C ARG A 48 3.66 15.99 -2.92
N LYS A 49 4.02 16.31 -4.17
CA LYS A 49 3.31 17.31 -4.99
C LYS A 49 1.95 16.80 -5.47
N ARG A 50 1.82 15.51 -5.74
CA ARG A 50 0.58 14.87 -6.22
C ARG A 50 0.31 13.55 -5.53
N PRO A 51 0.08 13.54 -4.21
CA PRO A 51 -0.07 12.30 -3.42
C PRO A 51 -1.24 11.43 -3.92
N GLY A 52 -2.35 12.05 -4.35
CA GLY A 52 -3.51 11.33 -4.88
C GLY A 52 -3.22 10.41 -6.07
N MET A 53 -2.15 10.67 -6.85
CA MET A 53 -1.73 9.78 -7.94
C MET A 53 -1.16 8.44 -7.44
N TYR A 54 -0.68 8.38 -6.19
CA TYR A 54 -0.02 7.22 -5.59
C TYR A 54 -0.91 6.50 -4.58
N ILE A 55 -1.69 7.24 -3.79
CA ILE A 55 -2.53 6.71 -2.71
C ILE A 55 -4.04 6.95 -2.93
N GLY A 56 -4.43 7.37 -4.14
CA GLY A 56 -5.82 7.58 -4.54
C GLY A 56 -6.46 8.87 -3.99
N SER A 57 -6.19 9.25 -2.75
CA SER A 57 -6.72 10.48 -2.13
C SER A 57 -5.81 10.96 -1.00
N THR A 58 -6.06 12.17 -0.49
CA THR A 58 -5.43 12.71 0.73
C THR A 58 -6.37 12.73 1.94
N GLY A 59 -7.54 12.09 1.82
CA GLY A 59 -8.46 11.85 2.92
C GLY A 59 -8.16 10.55 3.69
N LEU A 60 -9.10 10.10 4.53
CA LEU A 60 -8.94 8.89 5.36
C LEU A 60 -8.59 7.63 4.55
N ALA A 61 -9.16 7.47 3.35
CA ALA A 61 -8.84 6.32 2.49
C ALA A 61 -7.36 6.31 2.09
N GLY A 62 -6.80 7.45 1.67
CA GLY A 62 -5.39 7.58 1.35
C GLY A 62 -4.48 7.45 2.57
N LEU A 63 -4.92 7.95 3.74
CA LEU A 63 -4.21 7.75 4.99
C LEU A 63 -4.05 6.26 5.32
N HIS A 64 -5.13 5.48 5.25
CA HIS A 64 -5.07 4.03 5.49
C HIS A 64 -4.26 3.31 4.41
N HIS A 65 -4.21 3.86 3.18
CA HIS A 65 -3.42 3.29 2.09
C HIS A 65 -1.93 3.20 2.45
N LEU A 66 -1.40 4.12 3.28
CA LEU A 66 -0.03 4.03 3.78
C LEU A 66 0.23 2.73 4.55
N ILE A 67 -0.74 2.25 5.33
CA ILE A 67 -0.63 0.97 6.03
C ILE A 67 -0.58 -0.17 5.00
N TRP A 68 -1.49 -0.13 4.01
CA TRP A 68 -1.58 -1.18 2.99
C TRP A 68 -0.29 -1.32 2.19
N GLU A 69 0.35 -0.24 1.80
CA GLU A 69 1.61 -0.25 1.06
C GLU A 69 2.74 -0.94 1.85
N VAL A 70 2.80 -0.77 3.17
CA VAL A 70 3.80 -1.48 3.99
C VAL A 70 3.41 -2.95 4.18
N VAL A 71 2.13 -3.23 4.44
CA VAL A 71 1.63 -4.61 4.66
C VAL A 71 1.76 -5.45 3.38
N ASP A 72 1.40 -4.91 2.21
CA ASP A 72 1.50 -5.61 0.92
C ASP A 72 2.94 -6.06 0.63
N ARG A 73 3.94 -5.25 1.01
CA ARG A 73 5.34 -5.65 0.92
C ARG A 73 5.65 -6.87 1.80
N VAL A 74 5.05 -6.96 2.99
CA VAL A 74 5.24 -8.10 3.89
C VAL A 74 4.48 -9.32 3.39
N VAL A 75 3.29 -9.13 2.81
CA VAL A 75 2.53 -10.20 2.16
C VAL A 75 3.34 -10.80 1.00
N ASP A 76 4.04 -10.00 0.20
CA ASP A 76 4.96 -10.52 -0.84
C ASP A 76 6.04 -11.43 -0.24
N GLU A 77 6.60 -11.07 0.91
CA GLU A 77 7.59 -11.88 1.63
C GLU A 77 6.98 -13.18 2.15
N ALA A 78 5.70 -13.14 2.59
CA ALA A 78 4.94 -14.32 3.00
C ALA A 78 4.62 -15.25 1.82
N MET A 79 4.17 -14.69 0.68
CA MET A 79 3.91 -15.44 -0.55
C MET A 79 5.20 -16.10 -1.10
N ALA A 80 6.35 -15.47 -0.88
CA ALA A 80 7.66 -16.08 -1.19
C ALA A 80 8.12 -17.16 -0.17
N GLY A 81 7.31 -17.45 0.85
CA GLY A 81 7.59 -18.49 1.86
C GLY A 81 8.58 -18.08 2.95
N HIS A 82 8.86 -16.79 3.08
CA HIS A 82 9.88 -16.29 4.02
C HIS A 82 9.31 -15.55 5.24
N CYS A 83 7.98 -15.40 5.33
CA CYS A 83 7.30 -14.73 6.42
C CYS A 83 6.01 -15.50 6.76
N ASP A 84 5.76 -15.71 8.04
CA ASP A 84 4.51 -16.34 8.53
C ASP A 84 3.77 -15.48 9.56
N ARG A 85 4.34 -14.29 9.90
CA ARG A 85 3.73 -13.37 10.85
C ARG A 85 3.96 -11.91 10.49
N ILE A 86 2.86 -11.13 10.55
CA ILE A 86 2.84 -9.67 10.43
C ILE A 86 2.26 -9.08 11.70
N GLY A 87 2.88 -8.03 12.25
CA GLY A 87 2.35 -7.21 13.32
C GLY A 87 2.00 -5.81 12.83
N ILE A 88 0.83 -5.29 13.19
CA ILE A 88 0.42 -3.91 12.94
C ILE A 88 0.04 -3.27 14.25
N THR A 89 0.66 -2.13 14.61
CA THR A 89 0.37 -1.42 15.85
C THR A 89 0.08 0.04 15.57
N LEU A 90 -1.06 0.53 16.02
CA LEU A 90 -1.36 1.95 16.10
C LEU A 90 -0.84 2.50 17.43
N LEU A 91 0.12 3.41 17.36
CA LEU A 91 0.84 3.92 18.52
C LEU A 91 0.18 5.19 19.09
N ALA A 92 0.45 5.46 20.37
CA ALA A 92 -0.11 6.60 21.11
C ALA A 92 0.25 7.97 20.51
N ASP A 93 1.38 8.08 19.81
CA ASP A 93 1.85 9.30 19.15
C ASP A 93 1.21 9.54 17.77
N GLY A 94 0.28 8.67 17.34
CA GLY A 94 -0.38 8.73 16.03
C GLY A 94 0.39 8.03 14.91
N SER A 95 1.56 7.46 15.20
CA SER A 95 2.29 6.64 14.22
C SER A 95 1.70 5.24 14.09
N CYS A 96 1.99 4.60 12.97
CA CYS A 96 1.72 3.19 12.73
C CYS A 96 3.04 2.44 12.61
N ARG A 97 3.14 1.30 13.30
CA ARG A 97 4.24 0.36 13.21
C ARG A 97 3.76 -0.91 12.51
N VAL A 98 4.48 -1.34 11.50
CA VAL A 98 4.30 -2.63 10.81
C VAL A 98 5.59 -3.41 10.96
N ASP A 99 5.52 -4.62 11.48
CA ASP A 99 6.65 -5.53 11.66
C ASP A 99 6.38 -6.90 11.05
N ASP A 100 7.44 -7.53 10.54
CA ASP A 100 7.42 -8.86 9.95
C ASP A 100 8.55 -9.74 10.51
N ASN A 101 8.44 -11.05 10.30
CA ASN A 101 9.50 -12.00 10.61
C ASN A 101 10.16 -12.60 9.37
N GLY A 102 10.11 -11.87 8.24
CA GLY A 102 10.74 -12.25 6.98
C GLY A 102 12.28 -12.15 6.99
N ARG A 103 12.88 -12.15 5.81
CA ARG A 103 14.34 -12.12 5.65
C ARG A 103 14.99 -10.80 6.06
N GLY A 104 14.22 -9.74 6.25
CA GLY A 104 14.68 -8.37 6.41
C GLY A 104 15.14 -7.73 5.09
N ILE A 105 14.90 -6.42 4.92
CA ILE A 105 15.39 -5.67 3.75
C ILE A 105 16.91 -5.83 3.66
N PRO A 106 17.48 -6.01 2.45
CA PRO A 106 18.95 -6.05 2.28
C PRO A 106 19.61 -4.79 2.80
N VAL A 107 20.73 -4.95 3.50
CA VAL A 107 21.50 -3.87 4.16
C VAL A 107 22.78 -3.53 3.40
N ASP A 108 23.14 -4.36 2.42
CA ASP A 108 24.37 -4.23 1.66
C ASP A 108 24.37 -2.94 0.84
N PRO A 109 25.54 -2.29 0.66
CA PRO A 109 25.66 -1.12 -0.18
C PRO A 109 25.57 -1.49 -1.68
N TYR A 110 24.96 -0.63 -2.46
CA TYR A 110 24.96 -0.76 -3.93
C TYR A 110 26.41 -0.70 -4.46
N PRO A 111 26.81 -1.69 -5.27
CA PRO A 111 28.20 -1.80 -5.73
C PRO A 111 28.54 -0.80 -6.83
N SER A 112 27.54 -0.34 -7.62
CA SER A 112 27.75 0.50 -8.80
C SER A 112 26.52 1.34 -9.15
N GLY A 113 26.62 2.19 -10.16
CA GLY A 113 25.53 3.02 -10.67
C GLY A 113 25.26 4.28 -9.84
N PRO A 114 24.11 4.96 -10.06
CA PRO A 114 23.78 6.25 -9.42
C PRO A 114 23.59 6.16 -7.91
N HIS A 115 23.39 4.95 -7.38
CA HIS A 115 23.18 4.70 -5.95
C HIS A 115 24.40 4.04 -5.26
N LYS A 116 25.58 4.05 -5.92
CA LYS A 116 26.81 3.44 -5.37
C LYS A 116 27.10 3.94 -3.95
N GLY A 117 27.30 3.01 -3.04
CA GLY A 117 27.62 3.27 -1.63
C GLY A 117 26.41 3.55 -0.72
N LYS A 118 25.21 3.74 -1.26
CA LYS A 118 23.98 3.76 -0.48
C LYS A 118 23.56 2.33 -0.12
N SER A 119 23.04 2.12 1.08
CA SER A 119 22.47 0.81 1.43
C SER A 119 21.24 0.50 0.58
N ALA A 120 21.00 -0.78 0.30
CA ALA A 120 19.78 -1.20 -0.39
C ALA A 120 18.52 -0.73 0.35
N ALA A 121 18.53 -0.75 1.68
CA ALA A 121 17.45 -0.23 2.51
C ALA A 121 17.18 1.27 2.27
N GLU A 122 18.23 2.11 2.19
CA GLU A 122 18.08 3.53 1.85
C GLU A 122 17.46 3.70 0.47
N VAL A 123 17.94 2.97 -0.51
CA VAL A 123 17.45 3.06 -1.90
C VAL A 123 15.98 2.67 -1.99
N VAL A 124 15.57 1.57 -1.33
CA VAL A 124 14.17 1.11 -1.31
C VAL A 124 13.22 2.17 -0.70
N LEU A 125 13.69 2.94 0.28
CA LEU A 125 12.87 3.97 0.93
C LEU A 125 12.94 5.34 0.24
N THR A 126 13.94 5.62 -0.60
CA THR A 126 14.16 6.97 -1.17
C THR A 126 14.03 7.05 -2.68
N VAL A 127 13.92 5.92 -3.37
CA VAL A 127 13.84 5.85 -4.83
C VAL A 127 12.53 5.18 -5.23
N LEU A 128 11.76 5.86 -6.08
CA LEU A 128 10.55 5.27 -6.68
C LEU A 128 10.97 4.13 -7.61
N HIS A 129 10.16 3.08 -7.64
CA HIS A 129 10.42 1.88 -8.47
C HIS A 129 11.73 1.14 -8.12
N ALA A 130 12.18 1.25 -6.87
CA ALA A 130 13.29 0.47 -6.34
C ALA A 130 12.76 -0.69 -5.48
N GLY A 131 12.97 -1.93 -5.92
CA GLY A 131 12.53 -3.11 -5.17
C GLY A 131 12.85 -4.41 -5.88
N GLY A 132 12.82 -5.52 -5.17
CA GLY A 132 13.12 -6.87 -5.69
C GLY A 132 12.15 -7.39 -6.76
N LYS A 133 11.09 -6.63 -7.10
CA LYS A 133 10.10 -6.97 -8.12
C LYS A 133 10.54 -6.63 -9.55
N PHE A 134 11.58 -5.80 -9.73
CA PHE A 134 11.97 -5.25 -11.04
C PHE A 134 13.09 -5.99 -11.76
N GLY A 135 13.45 -7.18 -11.37
CA GLY A 135 14.49 -7.89 -12.13
C GLY A 135 15.30 -8.87 -11.31
N GLY A 136 14.68 -9.85 -10.73
CA GLY A 136 15.38 -10.92 -10.02
C GLY A 136 14.45 -12.07 -9.69
N GLU A 137 15.00 -13.22 -9.36
CA GLU A 137 14.26 -14.40 -8.89
C GLU A 137 13.61 -14.21 -7.49
N GLY A 138 13.57 -12.96 -6.99
CA GLY A 138 13.16 -12.65 -5.61
C GLY A 138 11.69 -12.89 -5.30
N TYR A 139 10.80 -12.63 -6.25
CA TYR A 139 9.35 -12.80 -6.07
C TYR A 139 8.72 -13.26 -7.39
N LYS A 140 8.25 -14.51 -7.44
CA LYS A 140 7.55 -15.08 -8.60
C LYS A 140 6.10 -14.60 -8.70
N VAL A 141 5.46 -14.33 -7.56
CA VAL A 141 4.10 -13.79 -7.44
C VAL A 141 4.15 -12.60 -6.48
N SER A 142 3.36 -11.57 -6.72
CA SER A 142 3.37 -10.33 -5.96
C SER A 142 1.95 -9.80 -5.76
N GLY A 143 1.54 -9.56 -4.52
CA GLY A 143 0.25 -8.96 -4.18
C GLY A 143 0.17 -7.45 -4.47
N GLY A 144 1.30 -6.75 -4.46
CA GLY A 144 1.37 -5.30 -4.75
C GLY A 144 1.68 -5.02 -6.22
N LEU A 145 0.84 -4.21 -6.89
CA LEU A 145 0.90 -3.97 -8.34
C LEU A 145 1.98 -2.97 -8.77
N HIS A 146 2.45 -2.06 -7.91
CA HIS A 146 3.16 -0.85 -8.35
C HIS A 146 4.64 -0.76 -7.94
N GLY A 147 5.12 -1.56 -6.97
CA GLY A 147 6.54 -1.56 -6.55
C GLY A 147 7.07 -0.23 -6.00
N VAL A 148 6.18 0.68 -5.58
CA VAL A 148 6.51 2.03 -5.10
C VAL A 148 6.21 2.21 -3.61
N GLY A 149 5.57 1.24 -2.97
CA GLY A 149 4.89 1.32 -1.70
C GLY A 149 5.63 2.03 -0.57
N VAL A 150 6.71 1.44 -0.07
CA VAL A 150 7.38 1.99 1.12
C VAL A 150 8.05 3.34 0.88
N SER A 151 8.50 3.64 -0.35
CA SER A 151 9.04 4.96 -0.70
C SER A 151 7.95 6.03 -0.75
N VAL A 152 6.73 5.66 -1.15
CA VAL A 152 5.55 6.53 -1.09
C VAL A 152 5.17 6.81 0.37
N VAL A 153 5.16 5.80 1.24
CA VAL A 153 4.94 5.98 2.69
C VAL A 153 5.97 6.94 3.27
N ASN A 154 7.25 6.77 2.93
CA ASN A 154 8.32 7.65 3.39
C ASN A 154 8.12 9.09 2.89
N ALA A 155 7.75 9.29 1.62
CA ALA A 155 7.47 10.59 1.05
C ALA A 155 6.32 11.33 1.74
N LEU A 156 5.29 10.61 2.19
CA LEU A 156 4.07 11.16 2.77
C LEU A 156 4.05 11.14 4.30
N SER A 157 5.21 10.85 4.91
CA SER A 157 5.39 10.82 6.35
C SER A 157 6.24 12.00 6.85
N GLN A 158 5.90 12.50 8.03
CA GLN A 158 6.71 13.45 8.77
C GLN A 158 7.99 12.79 9.30
N ARG A 159 7.86 11.52 9.72
CA ARG A 159 8.96 10.70 10.25
C ARG A 159 8.75 9.23 9.85
N VAL A 160 9.83 8.56 9.45
CA VAL A 160 9.88 7.10 9.30
C VAL A 160 11.09 6.59 10.05
N HIS A 161 10.87 5.58 10.90
CA HIS A 161 11.92 4.80 11.54
C HIS A 161 11.91 3.39 10.94
N LEU A 162 13.03 3.00 10.37
CA LEU A 162 13.28 1.68 9.81
C LEU A 162 14.20 0.90 10.72
N GLN A 163 13.78 -0.29 11.13
CA GLN A 163 14.60 -1.27 11.84
C GLN A 163 14.65 -2.55 11.03
N ILE A 164 15.83 -3.13 10.87
CA ILE A 164 16.05 -4.38 10.13
C ILE A 164 16.86 -5.32 11.02
N ASP A 165 16.32 -6.50 11.28
CA ASP A 165 17.02 -7.61 11.90
C ASP A 165 17.53 -8.54 10.79
N ARG A 166 18.85 -8.55 10.53
CA ARG A 166 19.47 -9.33 9.46
C ARG A 166 20.94 -9.64 9.75
N GLY A 167 21.37 -10.88 9.45
CA GLY A 167 22.76 -11.31 9.65
C GLY A 167 23.20 -11.29 11.11
N GLY A 168 22.27 -11.56 12.06
CA GLY A 168 22.55 -11.52 13.49
C GLY A 168 22.69 -10.12 14.07
N LYS A 169 22.49 -9.08 13.28
CA LYS A 169 22.59 -7.67 13.69
C LYS A 169 21.27 -6.94 13.51
N ARG A 170 21.06 -5.94 14.37
CA ARG A 170 19.99 -4.97 14.28
C ARG A 170 20.51 -3.70 13.65
N TRP A 171 19.86 -3.28 12.57
CA TRP A 171 20.17 -2.09 11.80
C TRP A 171 19.04 -1.09 11.94
N GLU A 172 19.37 0.19 12.04
CA GLU A 172 18.38 1.25 12.09
C GLU A 172 18.73 2.41 11.15
N MET A 173 17.69 3.08 10.67
CA MET A 173 17.78 4.29 9.87
C MET A 173 16.52 5.13 10.07
N GLU A 174 16.68 6.44 10.11
CA GLU A 174 15.57 7.39 10.23
C GLU A 174 15.47 8.32 9.04
N PHE A 175 14.23 8.70 8.74
CA PHE A 175 13.89 9.66 7.69
C PHE A 175 12.90 10.69 8.25
N THR A 176 13.01 11.93 7.75
CA THR A 176 12.12 13.02 8.15
C THR A 176 11.67 13.83 6.94
N ASN A 177 10.62 14.64 7.13
CA ASN A 177 10.18 15.64 6.16
C ASN A 177 10.11 15.13 4.72
N GLY A 178 9.34 14.05 4.51
CA GLY A 178 9.12 13.54 3.17
C GLY A 178 10.26 12.69 2.62
N GLY A 179 10.90 11.90 3.48
CA GLY A 179 11.85 10.88 3.09
C GLY A 179 13.31 11.33 3.04
N LYS A 180 13.65 12.46 3.70
CA LYS A 180 15.05 12.88 3.83
C LYS A 180 15.76 12.03 4.89
N PRO A 181 16.86 11.31 4.56
CA PRO A 181 17.62 10.57 5.54
C PRO A 181 18.18 11.50 6.64
N VAL A 182 17.98 11.12 7.90
CA VAL A 182 18.56 11.81 9.06
C VAL A 182 19.95 11.25 9.36
N SER A 183 20.09 9.94 9.17
CA SER A 183 21.34 9.21 9.42
C SER A 183 21.59 8.18 8.32
N LYS A 184 22.79 7.65 8.25
CA LYS A 184 23.09 6.45 7.46
C LYS A 184 22.55 5.22 8.21
N LEU A 185 22.23 4.15 7.47
CA LEU A 185 21.93 2.85 8.05
C LEU A 185 23.09 2.39 8.94
N ALA A 186 22.81 2.13 10.22
CA ALA A 186 23.82 1.78 11.21
C ALA A 186 23.41 0.55 12.02
N ILE A 187 24.40 -0.22 12.47
CA ILE A 187 24.20 -1.30 13.45
C ILE A 187 24.01 -0.66 14.82
N VAL A 188 22.89 -0.98 15.46
CA VAL A 188 22.57 -0.51 16.83
C VAL A 188 22.66 -1.60 17.88
N GLY A 189 22.80 -2.87 17.45
CA GLY A 189 22.92 -3.99 18.36
C GLY A 189 22.90 -5.33 17.64
N ASP A 190 22.76 -6.39 18.43
CA ASP A 190 22.51 -7.73 17.94
C ASP A 190 21.01 -8.01 17.86
N THR A 191 20.60 -8.93 16.98
CA THR A 191 19.23 -9.42 16.98
C THR A 191 18.90 -10.11 18.30
N PRO A 192 17.63 -10.10 18.76
CA PRO A 192 17.23 -10.76 20.00
C PRO A 192 17.68 -12.24 20.04
N ALA A 193 18.21 -12.69 21.17
CA ALA A 193 18.65 -14.08 21.34
C ALA A 193 17.48 -15.10 21.26
N ARG A 194 16.27 -14.65 21.59
CA ARG A 194 15.02 -15.44 21.55
C ARG A 194 13.97 -14.72 20.69
N GLY A 195 13.13 -15.51 20.03
CA GLY A 195 12.07 -14.99 19.16
C GLY A 195 12.56 -14.74 17.74
N ARG A 196 12.06 -13.66 17.14
CA ARG A 196 12.35 -13.26 15.76
C ARG A 196 13.84 -12.92 15.57
N LYS A 197 14.52 -13.63 14.68
CA LYS A 197 15.95 -13.42 14.37
C LYS A 197 16.18 -12.57 13.13
N THR A 198 15.18 -12.50 12.25
CA THR A 198 15.20 -11.69 11.02
C THR A 198 13.86 -10.98 10.87
N GLY A 199 13.84 -9.94 10.07
CA GLY A 199 12.61 -9.22 9.70
C GLY A 199 12.83 -7.73 9.54
N THR A 200 11.74 -7.04 9.19
CA THR A 200 11.72 -5.59 9.05
C THR A 200 10.67 -5.01 9.97
N THR A 201 10.94 -3.84 10.53
CA THR A 201 9.96 -3.02 11.21
C THR A 201 10.00 -1.63 10.60
N VAL A 202 8.84 -1.15 10.14
CA VAL A 202 8.64 0.20 9.62
C VAL A 202 7.67 0.91 10.55
N THR A 203 8.12 1.98 11.20
CA THR A 203 7.25 2.87 11.99
C THR A 203 7.17 4.20 11.27
N PHE A 204 5.98 4.65 10.95
CA PHE A 204 5.78 5.90 10.21
C PHE A 204 4.72 6.78 10.86
N LEU A 205 4.99 8.08 10.87
CA LEU A 205 4.07 9.12 11.31
C LEU A 205 3.61 9.91 10.08
N PRO A 206 2.33 9.84 9.68
CA PRO A 206 1.83 10.57 8.52
C PRO A 206 2.07 12.07 8.62
N ASP A 207 2.32 12.72 7.48
CA ASP A 207 2.55 14.17 7.43
C ASP A 207 1.19 14.92 7.50
N PRO A 208 0.91 15.67 8.58
CA PRO A 208 -0.34 16.39 8.75
C PRO A 208 -0.55 17.47 7.68
N THR A 209 0.49 17.92 6.98
CA THR A 209 0.35 18.89 5.89
C THR A 209 -0.21 18.27 4.61
N ILE A 210 -0.12 16.95 4.48
CA ILE A 210 -0.67 16.18 3.34
C ILE A 210 -2.12 15.76 3.62
N PHE A 211 -2.43 15.33 4.85
CA PHE A 211 -3.72 14.76 5.25
C PHE A 211 -4.58 15.75 6.04
N ALA A 212 -4.37 17.06 5.85
CA ALA A 212 -4.98 18.10 6.67
C ALA A 212 -6.53 18.17 6.60
N SER A 213 -7.14 17.72 5.49
CA SER A 213 -8.59 17.86 5.28
C SER A 213 -9.45 16.99 6.19
N GLU A 214 -8.97 15.79 6.56
CA GLU A 214 -9.71 14.82 7.38
C GLU A 214 -8.93 14.33 8.60
N GLY A 215 -7.70 14.88 8.78
CA GLY A 215 -6.80 14.53 9.87
C GLY A 215 -5.90 13.34 9.57
N THR A 216 -5.05 13.01 10.54
CA THR A 216 -4.05 11.93 10.45
C THR A 216 -4.38 10.77 11.39
N GLU A 217 -5.63 10.64 11.80
CA GLU A 217 -6.02 9.60 12.75
C GLU A 217 -6.49 8.32 12.06
N PHE A 218 -5.78 7.22 12.30
CA PHE A 218 -6.16 5.90 11.78
C PHE A 218 -7.44 5.38 12.45
N VAL A 219 -8.36 4.84 11.66
CA VAL A 219 -9.60 4.21 12.12
C VAL A 219 -9.36 2.72 12.31
N ALA A 220 -9.24 2.26 13.57
CA ALA A 220 -8.92 0.87 13.90
C ALA A 220 -9.88 -0.13 13.23
N ARG A 221 -11.18 0.16 13.17
CA ARG A 221 -12.18 -0.68 12.50
C ARG A 221 -11.84 -0.93 11.04
N THR A 222 -11.52 0.12 10.29
CA THR A 222 -11.14 0.02 8.87
C THR A 222 -9.88 -0.82 8.69
N VAL A 223 -8.91 -0.65 9.61
CA VAL A 223 -7.68 -1.46 9.60
C VAL A 223 -8.01 -2.92 9.85
N LEU A 224 -8.78 -3.24 10.89
CA LEU A 224 -9.16 -4.61 11.25
C LEU A 224 -9.92 -5.33 10.14
N GLU A 225 -10.92 -4.68 9.51
CA GLU A 225 -11.70 -5.26 8.41
C GLU A 225 -10.80 -5.65 7.23
N ARG A 226 -9.84 -4.79 6.87
CA ARG A 226 -8.88 -5.10 5.79
C ARG A 226 -7.91 -6.20 6.17
N LEU A 227 -7.34 -6.17 7.38
CA LEU A 227 -6.39 -7.18 7.85
C LEU A 227 -7.04 -8.56 7.94
N GLN A 228 -8.29 -8.64 8.38
CA GLN A 228 -9.05 -9.89 8.40
C GLN A 228 -9.21 -10.47 6.99
N THR A 229 -9.56 -9.63 6.01
CA THR A 229 -9.66 -10.05 4.61
C THR A 229 -8.29 -10.55 4.10
N MET A 230 -7.21 -9.84 4.39
CA MET A 230 -5.87 -10.24 3.99
C MET A 230 -5.44 -11.58 4.62
N ALA A 231 -5.84 -11.83 5.89
CA ALA A 231 -5.56 -13.11 6.55
C ALA A 231 -6.32 -14.28 5.91
N PHE A 232 -7.54 -14.06 5.41
CA PHE A 232 -8.27 -15.08 4.64
C PHE A 232 -7.60 -15.38 3.30
N LEU A 233 -7.13 -14.35 2.60
CA LEU A 233 -6.51 -14.48 1.28
C LEU A 233 -5.09 -15.08 1.34
N ASN A 234 -4.43 -14.97 2.51
CA ASN A 234 -3.08 -15.48 2.71
C ASN A 234 -3.11 -16.66 3.71
N ARG A 235 -3.43 -17.83 3.21
CA ARG A 235 -3.62 -19.06 3.99
C ARG A 235 -2.50 -19.32 4.98
N GLY A 236 -2.86 -19.37 6.29
CA GLY A 236 -1.92 -19.69 7.37
C GLY A 236 -1.06 -18.52 7.88
N LEU A 237 -1.06 -17.36 7.19
CA LEU A 237 -0.37 -16.16 7.66
C LEU A 237 -1.03 -15.63 8.94
N GLU A 238 -0.24 -15.43 9.99
CA GLU A 238 -0.68 -14.79 11.22
C GLU A 238 -0.59 -13.26 11.06
N ILE A 239 -1.70 -12.57 11.23
CA ILE A 239 -1.77 -11.10 11.23
C ILE A 239 -2.23 -10.64 12.61
N ALA A 240 -1.31 -10.04 13.38
CA ALA A 240 -1.57 -9.49 14.70
C ALA A 240 -1.79 -7.97 14.61
N PHE A 241 -2.87 -7.48 15.18
CA PHE A 241 -3.17 -6.06 15.30
C PHE A 241 -3.18 -5.63 16.76
N ALA A 242 -2.61 -4.47 17.05
CA ALA A 242 -2.71 -3.80 18.34
C ALA A 242 -3.05 -2.32 18.16
N ASP A 243 -3.95 -1.79 18.96
CA ASP A 243 -4.17 -0.36 19.14
C ASP A 243 -3.68 0.01 20.54
N GLU A 244 -2.60 0.78 20.63
CA GLU A 244 -1.99 1.22 21.88
C GLU A 244 -2.38 2.68 22.21
N ARG A 245 -3.34 3.25 21.49
CA ARG A 245 -3.81 4.62 21.74
C ARG A 245 -4.65 4.67 23.01
N PRO A 246 -4.45 5.67 23.89
CA PRO A 246 -5.14 5.79 25.17
C PRO A 246 -6.68 5.76 25.01
N GLY A 247 -7.34 4.86 25.76
CA GLY A 247 -8.79 4.68 25.75
C GLY A 247 -9.34 3.91 24.54
N ARG A 248 -8.47 3.32 23.71
CA ARG A 248 -8.85 2.52 22.53
C ARG A 248 -8.07 1.19 22.47
N GLU A 249 -7.42 0.84 23.57
CA GLU A 249 -6.53 -0.32 23.63
C GLU A 249 -7.28 -1.60 23.26
N GLN A 250 -6.77 -2.29 22.25
CA GLN A 250 -7.29 -3.57 21.80
C GLN A 250 -6.20 -4.40 21.11
N GLN A 251 -6.37 -5.72 21.14
CA GLN A 251 -5.49 -6.66 20.44
C GLN A 251 -6.34 -7.71 19.74
N VAL A 252 -6.03 -8.00 18.50
CA VAL A 252 -6.72 -8.99 17.69
C VAL A 252 -5.69 -9.74 16.86
N THR A 253 -5.83 -11.06 16.73
CA THR A 253 -5.00 -11.88 15.85
C THR A 253 -5.89 -12.66 14.90
N PHE A 254 -5.57 -12.58 13.62
CA PHE A 254 -6.22 -13.32 12.55
C PHE A 254 -5.26 -14.37 12.00
N GLN A 255 -5.74 -15.60 11.86
CA GLN A 255 -5.03 -16.68 11.17
C GLN A 255 -6.06 -17.69 10.66
N TYR A 256 -6.12 -17.92 9.38
CA TYR A 256 -7.09 -18.82 8.75
C TYR A 256 -6.36 -19.92 7.96
N LYS A 257 -6.41 -21.15 8.51
CA LYS A 257 -5.74 -22.30 7.88
C LYS A 257 -6.47 -22.83 6.66
N GLY A 258 -7.75 -22.52 6.52
CA GLY A 258 -8.58 -22.87 5.35
C GLY A 258 -8.56 -21.80 4.24
N GLY A 259 -7.89 -20.65 4.45
CA GLY A 259 -7.76 -19.62 3.43
C GLY A 259 -9.12 -19.13 2.91
N ILE A 260 -9.30 -19.10 1.58
CA ILE A 260 -10.54 -18.63 0.94
C ILE A 260 -11.76 -19.52 1.23
N VAL A 261 -11.58 -20.77 1.61
CA VAL A 261 -12.68 -21.64 2.09
C VAL A 261 -13.28 -21.08 3.38
N ASP A 262 -12.43 -20.65 4.30
CA ASP A 262 -12.86 -20.01 5.55
C ASP A 262 -13.47 -18.63 5.29
N PHE A 263 -12.97 -17.90 4.27
CA PHE A 263 -13.55 -16.64 3.84
C PHE A 263 -14.98 -16.80 3.33
N VAL A 264 -15.23 -17.76 2.46
CA VAL A 264 -16.59 -18.05 1.95
C VAL A 264 -17.54 -18.43 3.10
N LYS A 265 -17.10 -19.26 4.07
CA LYS A 265 -17.88 -19.56 5.26
C LYS A 265 -18.18 -18.29 6.07
N HIS A 266 -17.18 -17.41 6.23
CA HIS A 266 -17.34 -16.14 6.94
C HIS A 266 -18.39 -15.24 6.26
N LEU A 267 -18.34 -15.10 4.93
CA LEU A 267 -19.31 -14.31 4.15
C LEU A 267 -20.74 -14.87 4.21
N ASN A 268 -20.87 -16.16 4.48
CA ASN A 268 -22.16 -16.84 4.60
C ASN A 268 -22.63 -17.05 6.04
N GLN A 269 -21.90 -16.58 7.06
CA GLN A 269 -22.29 -16.77 8.49
C GLN A 269 -23.70 -16.32 8.84
N SER A 270 -24.19 -15.24 8.20
CA SER A 270 -25.54 -14.70 8.39
C SER A 270 -26.56 -15.18 7.36
N LYS A 271 -26.18 -16.14 6.50
CA LYS A 271 -27.01 -16.64 5.41
C LYS A 271 -27.21 -18.15 5.58
N GLU A 272 -28.34 -18.66 5.10
CA GLU A 272 -28.63 -20.08 5.07
C GLU A 272 -27.94 -20.71 3.85
N ALA A 273 -26.87 -21.47 4.09
CA ALA A 273 -26.17 -22.16 3.01
C ALA A 273 -26.96 -23.39 2.54
N LEU A 274 -27.12 -23.56 1.21
CA LEU A 274 -27.78 -24.75 0.63
C LEU A 274 -27.01 -26.02 0.88
N PHE A 275 -25.67 -25.95 1.03
CA PHE A 275 -24.80 -27.06 1.32
C PHE A 275 -23.81 -26.65 2.41
N SER A 276 -23.56 -27.55 3.36
CA SER A 276 -22.59 -27.31 4.44
C SER A 276 -21.14 -27.25 3.93
N LYS A 277 -20.84 -27.96 2.82
CA LYS A 277 -19.51 -28.02 2.23
C LYS A 277 -19.30 -26.86 1.24
N VAL A 278 -18.21 -26.14 1.39
CA VAL A 278 -17.73 -25.19 0.37
C VAL A 278 -17.07 -26.00 -0.75
N ALA A 279 -17.46 -25.75 -1.99
CA ALA A 279 -16.76 -26.28 -3.16
C ALA A 279 -15.45 -25.52 -3.31
N HIS A 280 -14.34 -26.23 -3.44
CA HIS A 280 -13.00 -25.66 -3.50
C HIS A 280 -12.19 -26.33 -4.59
N TYR A 281 -11.51 -25.55 -5.39
CA TYR A 281 -10.61 -26.00 -6.43
C TYR A 281 -9.33 -25.16 -6.39
N GLU A 282 -8.19 -25.81 -6.37
CA GLU A 282 -6.86 -25.20 -6.39
C GLU A 282 -6.06 -25.89 -7.51
N ASP A 283 -5.38 -25.11 -8.34
CA ASP A 283 -4.53 -25.60 -9.42
C ASP A 283 -3.35 -24.67 -9.65
N GLU A 284 -2.22 -25.23 -10.06
CA GLU A 284 -1.01 -24.49 -10.40
C GLU A 284 -0.46 -25.02 -11.73
N ASP A 285 -0.37 -24.12 -12.73
CA ASP A 285 0.19 -24.42 -14.04
C ASP A 285 1.16 -23.31 -14.49
N GLU A 286 2.35 -23.69 -14.94
CA GLU A 286 3.40 -22.79 -15.43
C GLU A 286 3.68 -21.57 -14.51
N GLY A 287 3.55 -21.74 -13.17
CA GLY A 287 3.75 -20.69 -12.17
C GLY A 287 2.56 -19.72 -12.02
N GLN A 288 1.42 -20.04 -12.63
CA GLN A 288 0.14 -19.38 -12.37
C GLN A 288 -0.64 -20.22 -11.36
N MET A 289 -1.17 -19.59 -10.32
CA MET A 289 -1.98 -20.24 -9.29
C MET A 289 -3.43 -19.81 -9.42
N LEU A 290 -4.34 -20.79 -9.44
CA LEU A 290 -5.78 -20.60 -9.40
C LEU A 290 -6.32 -21.19 -8.11
N ASP A 291 -6.99 -20.39 -7.29
CA ASP A 291 -7.64 -20.84 -6.06
C ASP A 291 -9.09 -20.31 -6.04
N ILE A 292 -10.08 -21.21 -6.08
CA ILE A 292 -11.51 -20.88 -6.17
C ILE A 292 -12.27 -21.58 -5.06
N ALA A 293 -13.09 -20.81 -4.31
CA ALA A 293 -14.03 -21.34 -3.34
C ALA A 293 -15.46 -20.82 -3.61
N ILE A 294 -16.44 -21.71 -3.62
CA ILE A 294 -17.83 -21.36 -3.93
C ILE A 294 -18.78 -22.03 -2.94
N GLN A 295 -19.79 -21.29 -2.50
CA GLN A 295 -20.90 -21.84 -1.73
C GLN A 295 -22.20 -21.12 -2.09
N TRP A 296 -23.25 -21.86 -2.31
CA TRP A 296 -24.59 -21.34 -2.57
C TRP A 296 -25.36 -21.14 -1.26
N ASN A 297 -26.18 -20.11 -1.22
CA ASN A 297 -27.11 -19.82 -0.13
C ASN A 297 -28.52 -19.53 -0.66
N THR A 298 -29.50 -19.43 0.24
CA THR A 298 -30.91 -19.19 -0.11
C THR A 298 -31.20 -17.74 -0.52
N GLY A 299 -30.22 -16.85 -0.39
CA GLY A 299 -30.39 -15.44 -0.75
C GLY A 299 -30.33 -15.20 -2.27
N TYR A 300 -30.85 -14.05 -2.69
CA TYR A 300 -30.87 -13.63 -4.11
C TYR A 300 -29.65 -12.76 -4.49
N HIS A 301 -28.73 -12.53 -3.57
CA HIS A 301 -27.55 -11.71 -3.83
C HIS A 301 -26.35 -12.61 -4.17
N GLU A 302 -25.75 -12.35 -5.30
CA GLU A 302 -24.47 -12.93 -5.71
C GLU A 302 -23.35 -12.03 -5.17
N GLY A 303 -22.32 -12.62 -4.55
CA GLY A 303 -21.11 -11.96 -4.11
C GLY A 303 -19.91 -12.61 -4.79
N ILE A 304 -19.16 -11.81 -5.56
CA ILE A 304 -17.89 -12.20 -6.17
C ILE A 304 -16.80 -11.38 -5.51
N HIS A 305 -15.79 -12.05 -4.98
CA HIS A 305 -14.63 -11.44 -4.31
C HIS A 305 -13.36 -12.00 -4.97
N GLY A 306 -12.47 -11.11 -5.38
CA GLY A 306 -11.19 -11.44 -6.02
C GLY A 306 -10.13 -10.40 -5.73
#